data_91ec9717c0798038f314ef130c85082f
#
_entry.id   91ec9717c0798038f314ef130c85082f
#
_cell.length_a   1.000
_cell.length_b   1.000
_cell.length_c   1.000
_cell.angle_alpha   90.00
_cell.angle_beta   90.00
_cell.angle_gamma   90.00
#
_symmetry.space_group_name_H-M   'P 1'
#
loop_
_entity.id
_entity.type
_entity.pdbx_description
1 polymer ?
#
loop_
_entity_poly.entity_id
_entity_poly.type
_entity_poly.pdbx_seq_one_letter_code
_entity_poly.pdbx_strand_id
1 'polypeptide(L)'
;MSEDQSTDVPPNHLSIDQHSPFYSEEALRRGVGIRFNGVEKTNVYEYNVAEGWVRVEVPTAKDRRGNPMVVKLSGNVEPYFRLAE
;
A
#
# COMPACT_ATOMS: atom_id res chain seq x y z
N MET A 1 1.71 15.13 22.37
CA MET A 1 1.36 15.14 22.04
C MET A 1 0.66 14.94 21.51
N SER A 2 0.43 14.85 21.26
CA SER A 2 -0.12 14.54 20.84
C SER A 2 -0.51 14.61 20.00
N GLU A 3 -0.50 14.98 19.58
CA GLU A 3 -0.90 15.00 18.73
C GLU A 3 -0.98 14.46 17.89
N ASP A 4 -0.91 14.15 17.72
CA ASP A 4 -0.75 13.31 16.94
C ASP A 4 -1.75 12.41 16.56
N GLN A 5 -2.82 12.31 17.04
CA GLN A 5 -3.84 11.44 16.67
C GLN A 5 -4.46 11.75 15.40
N SER A 6 -4.58 12.99 15.07
CA SER A 6 -5.11 13.39 13.77
C SER A 6 -4.19 12.94 12.65
N THR A 7 -3.00 12.52 13.01
CA THR A 7 -2.07 12.05 12.00
C THR A 7 -1.95 10.55 12.00
N ASP A 8 -2.94 9.85 12.52
CA ASP A 8 -2.90 8.40 12.57
C ASP A 8 -3.27 7.83 11.21
N VAL A 9 -2.34 7.94 10.30
CA VAL A 9 -2.51 7.44 8.94
C VAL A 9 -1.28 6.61 8.58
N PRO A 10 -1.40 5.71 7.62
CA PRO A 10 -0.25 4.92 7.20
C PRO A 10 0.84 5.80 6.58
N PRO A 11 2.06 5.29 6.51
CA PRO A 11 3.15 6.05 5.89
C PRO A 11 2.85 6.42 4.46
N ASN A 12 3.50 7.47 3.96
CA ASN A 12 3.31 7.88 2.58
C ASN A 12 3.90 6.90 1.58
N HIS A 13 4.82 6.07 2.00
CA HIS A 13 5.44 5.07 1.14
C HIS A 13 5.54 3.78 1.94
N LEU A 14 4.91 2.74 1.46
CA LEU A 14 4.85 1.47 2.20
C LEU A 14 4.90 0.31 1.22
N SER A 15 5.64 -0.71 1.59
CA SER A 15 5.74 -1.94 0.79
C SER A 15 5.48 -3.14 1.70
N ILE A 16 4.88 -4.18 1.16
CA ILE A 16 4.70 -5.42 1.92
C ILE A 16 5.93 -6.32 1.79
N ASP A 17 6.92 -5.92 1.03
CA ASP A 17 8.13 -6.70 0.85
C ASP A 17 9.06 -6.45 2.03
N GLN A 18 9.35 -7.50 2.79
CA GLN A 18 10.19 -7.38 3.98
C GLN A 18 11.58 -6.88 3.66
N HIS A 19 12.03 -7.03 2.44
CA HIS A 19 13.36 -6.60 2.04
C HIS A 19 13.39 -5.16 1.57
N SER A 20 12.23 -4.53 1.50
CA SER A 20 12.16 -3.14 1.06
C SER A 20 12.48 -2.20 2.22
N PRO A 21 13.20 -1.09 1.96
CA PRO A 21 13.40 -0.09 3.02
C PRO A 21 12.11 0.59 3.44
N PHE A 22 11.03 0.40 2.68
CA PHE A 22 9.74 1.00 3.00
C PHE A 22 8.79 0.01 3.66
N TYR A 23 9.29 -1.14 4.07
CA TYR A 23 8.49 -2.12 4.80
C TYR A 23 8.24 -1.62 6.22
N SER A 24 7.01 -1.73 6.69
CA SER A 24 6.68 -1.37 8.06
C SER A 24 5.77 -2.44 8.63
N GLU A 25 6.34 -3.28 9.46
CA GLU A 25 5.57 -4.36 10.07
C GLU A 25 4.45 -3.81 10.94
N GLU A 26 4.72 -2.74 11.65
CA GLU A 26 3.72 -2.17 12.53
C GLU A 26 2.50 -1.69 11.75
N ALA A 27 2.72 -0.98 10.65
CA ALA A 27 1.61 -0.49 9.85
C ALA A 27 0.84 -1.66 9.25
N LEU A 28 1.55 -2.65 8.74
CA LEU A 28 0.89 -3.79 8.11
C LEU A 28 0.10 -4.61 9.12
N ARG A 29 0.60 -4.70 10.35
CA ARG A 29 -0.11 -5.43 11.39
C ARG A 29 -1.44 -4.76 11.72
N ARG A 30 -1.51 -3.46 11.64
CA ARG A 30 -2.74 -2.72 11.90
C ARG A 30 -3.73 -2.85 10.76
N GLY A 31 -3.27 -3.30 9.59
CA GLY A 31 -4.14 -3.45 8.45
C GLY A 31 -4.30 -2.15 7.69
N VAL A 32 -3.68 -2.08 6.51
CA VAL A 32 -3.71 -0.88 5.69
C VAL A 32 -4.61 -1.09 4.50
N GLY A 33 -5.59 -0.20 4.33
CA GLY A 33 -6.42 -0.19 3.13
C GLY A 33 -5.95 0.92 2.20
N ILE A 34 -6.18 0.73 0.92
CA ILE A 34 -5.73 1.68 -0.09
C ILE A 34 -6.89 2.00 -1.00
N ARG A 35 -7.20 3.28 -1.14
CA ARG A 35 -8.12 3.74 -2.18
C ARG A 35 -7.31 4.39 -3.28
N PHE A 36 -7.48 3.89 -4.48
CA PHE A 36 -6.79 4.42 -5.64
C PHE A 36 -7.83 5.05 -6.56
N ASN A 37 -7.74 6.35 -6.74
CA ASN A 37 -8.72 7.12 -7.51
C ASN A 37 -10.14 6.89 -6.98
N GLY A 38 -10.27 6.78 -5.66
CA GLY A 38 -11.57 6.61 -5.02
C GLY A 38 -12.09 5.18 -4.99
N VAL A 39 -11.32 4.22 -5.53
CA VAL A 39 -11.74 2.83 -5.57
C VAL A 39 -10.83 2.01 -4.68
N GLU A 40 -11.41 1.20 -3.82
CA GLU A 40 -10.59 0.40 -2.92
C GLU A 40 -9.87 -0.69 -3.68
N LYS A 41 -8.55 -0.80 -3.44
CA LYS A 41 -7.72 -1.84 -4.02
C LYS A 41 -7.26 -2.77 -2.92
N THR A 42 -7.37 -4.06 -3.14
CA THR A 42 -6.98 -5.04 -2.14
C THR A 42 -5.71 -5.79 -2.49
N ASN A 43 -5.18 -5.57 -3.67
CA ASN A 43 -4.00 -6.30 -4.15
C ASN A 43 -2.78 -5.39 -4.28
N VAL A 44 -2.70 -4.36 -3.46
CA VAL A 44 -1.59 -3.41 -3.53
C VAL A 44 -0.37 -4.02 -2.87
N TYR A 45 0.72 -4.03 -3.60
CA TYR A 45 2.00 -4.54 -3.14
C TYR A 45 2.84 -3.41 -2.53
N GLU A 46 2.75 -2.23 -3.10
CA GLU A 46 3.52 -1.07 -2.65
C GLU A 46 2.79 0.17 -3.13
N TYR A 47 2.92 1.27 -2.39
CA TYR A 47 2.32 2.52 -2.83
C TYR A 47 3.22 3.68 -2.43
N ASN A 48 3.03 4.80 -3.11
CA ASN A 48 3.72 6.05 -2.77
C ASN A 48 2.72 7.18 -2.97
N VAL A 49 2.31 7.80 -1.85
CA VAL A 49 1.32 8.87 -1.89
C VAL A 49 1.91 10.12 -2.52
N ALA A 50 3.14 10.44 -2.15
CA ALA A 50 3.76 11.68 -2.63
C ALA A 50 3.96 11.68 -4.14
N GLU A 51 4.32 10.53 -4.70
CA GLU A 51 4.53 10.42 -6.14
C GLU A 51 3.29 9.98 -6.88
N GLY A 52 2.27 9.50 -6.14
CA GLY A 52 0.99 9.19 -6.75
C GLY A 52 1.01 7.91 -7.58
N TRP A 53 1.44 6.81 -7.00
CA TRP A 53 1.39 5.53 -7.70
C TRP A 53 1.20 4.39 -6.73
N VAL A 54 0.70 3.27 -7.27
CA VAL A 54 0.61 2.02 -6.53
C VAL A 54 1.15 0.92 -7.42
N ARG A 55 1.68 -0.12 -6.79
CA ARG A 55 2.02 -1.35 -7.49
C ARG A 55 1.06 -2.42 -7.03
N VAL A 56 0.41 -3.07 -7.97
CA VAL A 56 -0.58 -4.08 -7.64
C VAL A 56 -0.17 -5.41 -8.26
N GLU A 57 -0.51 -6.48 -7.57
CA GLU A 57 -0.25 -7.82 -8.07
C GLU A 57 -1.40 -8.25 -8.97
N VAL A 58 -1.07 -8.84 -10.10
CA VAL A 58 -2.05 -9.37 -11.02
C VAL A 58 -1.93 -10.89 -10.99
N PRO A 59 -2.77 -11.56 -10.20
CA PRO A 59 -2.58 -13.00 -9.97
C PRO A 59 -2.82 -13.84 -11.22
N THR A 60 -3.57 -13.32 -12.19
CA THR A 60 -3.81 -14.07 -13.41
C THR A 60 -2.69 -13.92 -14.43
N ALA A 61 -1.77 -13.00 -14.21
CA ALA A 61 -0.63 -12.79 -15.10
C ALA A 61 0.62 -13.16 -14.37
N LYS A 62 1.40 -14.07 -14.92
CA LYS A 62 2.61 -14.54 -14.27
C LYS A 62 3.79 -14.36 -15.19
N ASP A 63 4.95 -14.14 -14.59
CA ASP A 63 6.17 -14.04 -15.37
C ASP A 63 6.64 -15.46 -15.72
N ARG A 64 7.80 -15.55 -16.34
CA ARG A 64 8.32 -16.84 -16.81
C ARG A 64 8.60 -17.80 -15.66
N ARG A 65 8.81 -17.29 -14.47
CA ARG A 65 9.11 -18.10 -13.31
C ARG A 65 7.88 -18.49 -12.54
N GLY A 66 6.70 -18.04 -12.98
CA GLY A 66 5.47 -18.37 -12.28
C GLY A 66 5.11 -17.42 -11.18
N ASN A 67 5.84 -16.34 -11.01
CA ASN A 67 5.52 -15.33 -10.00
C ASN A 67 4.45 -14.39 -10.50
N PRO A 68 3.56 -13.92 -9.63
CA PRO A 68 2.57 -12.93 -10.06
C PRO A 68 3.26 -11.67 -10.57
N MET A 69 2.71 -11.10 -11.62
CA MET A 69 3.23 -9.86 -12.14
C MET A 69 2.75 -8.70 -11.29
N VAL A 70 3.61 -7.70 -11.16
CA VAL A 70 3.28 -6.49 -10.42
C VAL A 70 3.26 -5.35 -11.42
N VAL A 71 2.15 -4.62 -11.45
CA VAL A 71 1.99 -3.49 -12.37
C VAL A 71 1.91 -2.21 -11.60
N LYS A 72 2.48 -1.16 -12.17
CA LYS A 72 2.47 0.16 -11.53
C LYS A 72 1.37 1.01 -12.16
N LEU A 73 0.52 1.57 -11.31
CA LEU A 73 -0.57 2.45 -11.73
C LEU A 73 -0.36 3.81 -11.12
N SER A 74 -0.56 4.87 -11.90
CA SER A 74 -0.41 6.23 -11.42
C SER A 74 -1.78 6.85 -11.17
N GLY A 75 -1.91 7.59 -10.07
CA GLY A 75 -3.16 8.21 -9.73
C GLY A 75 -3.18 8.71 -8.29
N ASN A 76 -4.36 8.96 -7.78
CA ASN A 76 -4.53 9.46 -6.42
C ASN A 76 -4.55 8.29 -5.45
N VAL A 77 -3.65 8.30 -4.47
CA VAL A 77 -3.49 7.22 -3.52
C VAL A 77 -3.91 7.69 -2.15
N GLU A 78 -4.85 6.99 -1.52
CA GLU A 78 -5.36 7.33 -0.20
C GLU A 78 -5.26 6.13 0.72
N PRO A 79 -4.17 6.00 1.46
CA PRO A 79 -4.06 4.90 2.42
C PRO A 79 -4.80 5.22 3.71
N TYR A 80 -5.28 4.19 4.39
CA TYR A 80 -5.95 4.36 5.67
C TYR A 80 -5.79 3.07 6.46
N PHE A 81 -5.95 3.17 7.77
CA PHE A 81 -5.90 1.98 8.62
C PHE A 81 -7.28 1.34 8.67
N ARG A 82 -7.34 0.04 8.42
CA ARG A 82 -8.62 -0.67 8.44
C ARG A 82 -9.11 -0.91 9.85
N LEU A 83 -8.19 -1.17 10.76
CA LEU A 83 -8.56 -1.41 12.14
C LEU A 83 -8.52 -0.10 12.84
N ALA A 84 -9.68 0.46 12.99
CA ALA A 84 -9.75 1.68 13.65
C ALA A 84 -9.91 1.37 15.07
N GLU A 85 -9.72 1.06 15.78
CA GLU A 85 -10.04 0.83 16.99
C GLU A 85 -9.51 0.99 17.82
#